data_46bdf519545c1aa406c1f19f1c87985b
#
_entry.id   46bdf519545c1aa406c1f19f1c87985b
#
_cell.length_a   1.000
_cell.length_b   1.000
_cell.length_c   1.000
_cell.angle_alpha   90.00
_cell.angle_beta   90.00
_cell.angle_gamma   90.00
#
_symmetry.space_group_name_H-M   'P 1'
#
loop_
_entity.id
_entity.type
_entity.pdbx_description
1 polymer ?
#
loop_
_entity_poly.entity_id
_entity_poly.type
_entity_poly.pdbx_seq_one_letter_code
_entity_poly.pdbx_strand_id
1 'polypeptide(L)'
;MANFVVEFQLKTENYQEDILNKRFEIGRHIYNSLVNVTQKRYKEMIKTKKYRTLLSSLTGNKKSDKEIWKQINDIRKQYGMSEYSFHEDVKKMQKHFKDNIDSFTAQKIATTLWKSYDKLFYGNGKKVYYKKYGELNSLEGKSNKTGIRIINDTLVWNGLEIPVVIDYDNYYEYQAMQCDICYNRIVRKYIRNKYKYYVQIVFKGNPPVKVDTETGEIKHYIENGDVGLDIGTSTIAISSQSDVKILELADRVQNIENQKQKLLRKMDRSRRATNPDNYNDDGTIKKQGNKKVVWNKSNHYIKYQNELRELYRKQADIRKYQHECLANYIISLGNKVYVEKMNFAGLQKCAKNTEKNDKGKFKKKKRFGKSLANKAPSMLLTIIDRKLGYYGEKLIEINTFDAKASQFNHFDGTYTKKSLSQRWNDFNGIKIQRDMYSAFLIMNINDDLKSFDIDKCNERFENFYRLHNLEVDRLTGKKNLSSIAI
;
A
#
# COMPACT_ATOMS: atom_id res chain seq x y z
N MET A 1 4.35 9.34 20.10
CA MET A 1 3.10 8.68 20.49
C MET A 1 2.46 8.08 19.27
N ALA A 2 1.92 6.87 19.39
CA ALA A 2 1.19 6.22 18.30
C ALA A 2 -0.14 6.93 18.04
N ASN A 3 -0.67 6.79 16.85
CA ASN A 3 -2.02 7.24 16.48
C ASN A 3 -2.73 6.10 15.76
N PHE A 4 -4.03 6.00 15.98
CA PHE A 4 -4.87 5.07 15.23
C PHE A 4 -6.03 5.78 14.56
N VAL A 5 -6.66 5.13 13.59
CA VAL A 5 -7.73 5.73 12.78
C VAL A 5 -8.94 4.83 12.80
N VAL A 6 -10.09 5.42 13.11
CA VAL A 6 -11.40 4.78 12.93
C VAL A 6 -12.18 5.52 11.86
N GLU A 7 -12.86 4.79 11.01
CA GLU A 7 -13.66 5.34 9.92
C GLU A 7 -15.14 5.11 10.18
N PHE A 8 -15.90 6.19 10.26
CA PHE A 8 -17.34 6.17 10.45
C PHE A 8 -18.08 6.70 9.22
N GLN A 9 -19.26 6.19 8.96
CA GLN A 9 -20.10 6.72 7.89
C GLN A 9 -20.74 8.02 8.33
N LEU A 10 -20.87 8.98 7.42
CA LEU A 10 -21.64 10.20 7.64
C LEU A 10 -23.10 9.98 7.17
N LYS A 11 -24.08 10.37 7.98
CA LYS A 11 -25.50 10.35 7.63
C LYS A 11 -25.83 11.63 6.87
N THR A 12 -25.57 11.62 5.56
CA THR A 12 -25.71 12.81 4.69
C THR A 12 -27.10 12.93 4.08
N GLU A 13 -27.57 14.17 3.95
CA GLU A 13 -28.68 14.57 3.10
C GLU A 13 -28.19 15.05 1.73
N ASN A 14 -29.07 15.09 0.72
CA ASN A 14 -28.69 15.42 -0.67
C ASN A 14 -27.99 16.79 -0.78
N TYR A 15 -28.51 17.83 -0.11
CA TYR A 15 -27.90 19.16 -0.14
C TYR A 15 -26.49 19.17 0.52
N GLN A 16 -26.30 18.37 1.56
CA GLN A 16 -24.97 18.21 2.20
C GLN A 16 -23.99 17.50 1.29
N GLU A 17 -24.45 16.49 0.53
CA GLU A 17 -23.63 15.82 -0.47
C GLU A 17 -23.19 16.78 -1.58
N ASP A 18 -24.08 17.67 -2.03
CA ASP A 18 -23.76 18.70 -3.04
C ASP A 18 -22.71 19.68 -2.51
N ILE A 19 -22.86 20.15 -1.25
CA ILE A 19 -21.88 21.00 -0.59
C ILE A 19 -20.53 20.28 -0.47
N LEU A 20 -20.52 19.03 -0.01
CA LEU A 20 -19.28 18.24 0.10
C LEU A 20 -18.63 18.03 -1.27
N ASN A 21 -19.38 17.67 -2.31
CA ASN A 21 -18.86 17.53 -3.67
C ASN A 21 -18.23 18.83 -4.19
N LYS A 22 -18.91 19.96 -3.99
CA LYS A 22 -18.37 21.28 -4.31
C LYS A 22 -17.05 21.55 -3.60
N ARG A 23 -16.97 21.28 -2.29
CA ARG A 23 -15.75 21.45 -1.49
C ARG A 23 -14.60 20.54 -1.94
N PHE A 24 -14.88 19.28 -2.30
CA PHE A 24 -13.87 18.40 -2.88
C PHE A 24 -13.32 18.94 -4.21
N GLU A 25 -14.18 19.47 -5.07
CA GLU A 25 -13.73 20.03 -6.36
C GLU A 25 -12.98 21.36 -6.17
N ILE A 26 -13.38 22.21 -5.24
CA ILE A 26 -12.61 23.41 -4.86
C ILE A 26 -11.23 23.00 -4.35
N GLY A 27 -11.15 22.02 -3.45
CA GLY A 27 -9.88 21.47 -2.97
C GLY A 27 -8.98 20.96 -4.11
N ARG A 28 -9.59 20.30 -5.12
CA ARG A 28 -8.90 19.86 -6.33
C ARG A 28 -8.37 21.05 -7.16
N HIS A 29 -9.16 22.11 -7.32
CA HIS A 29 -8.74 23.31 -8.01
C HIS A 29 -7.57 23.99 -7.29
N ILE A 30 -7.65 24.16 -5.97
CA ILE A 30 -6.55 24.66 -5.13
C ILE A 30 -5.28 23.83 -5.34
N TYR A 31 -5.39 22.48 -5.22
CA TYR A 31 -4.27 21.57 -5.45
C TYR A 31 -3.65 21.76 -6.84
N ASN A 32 -4.46 21.79 -7.90
CA ASN A 32 -3.97 21.92 -9.28
C ASN A 32 -3.36 23.30 -9.57
N SER A 33 -3.92 24.36 -9.02
CA SER A 33 -3.35 25.72 -9.12
C SER A 33 -1.97 25.75 -8.47
N LEU A 34 -1.85 25.16 -7.29
CA LEU A 34 -0.57 25.04 -6.60
C LEU A 34 0.44 24.19 -7.38
N VAL A 35 0.00 23.06 -8.01
CA VAL A 35 0.84 22.26 -8.91
C VAL A 35 1.38 23.11 -10.06
N ASN A 36 0.55 23.97 -10.65
CA ASN A 36 0.97 24.83 -11.77
C ASN A 36 2.09 25.80 -11.36
N VAL A 37 1.95 26.48 -10.23
CA VAL A 37 2.96 27.38 -9.67
C VAL A 37 4.26 26.64 -9.37
N THR A 38 4.15 25.56 -8.61
CA THR A 38 5.31 24.79 -8.11
C THR A 38 6.05 24.06 -9.24
N GLN A 39 5.35 23.58 -10.29
CA GLN A 39 6.02 22.99 -11.45
C GLN A 39 6.87 23.98 -12.24
N LYS A 40 6.46 25.26 -12.35
CA LYS A 40 7.28 26.29 -12.98
C LYS A 40 8.57 26.50 -12.18
N ARG A 41 8.47 26.76 -10.88
CA ARG A 41 9.63 26.92 -9.97
C ARG A 41 10.57 25.71 -9.99
N TYR A 42 10.00 24.50 -9.95
CA TYR A 42 10.78 23.26 -10.04
C TYR A 42 11.58 23.17 -11.35
N LYS A 43 10.95 23.47 -12.50
CA LYS A 43 11.62 23.44 -13.79
C LYS A 43 12.74 24.48 -13.89
N GLU A 44 12.56 25.65 -13.32
CA GLU A 44 13.59 26.69 -13.28
C GLU A 44 14.75 26.25 -12.38
N MET A 45 14.47 25.77 -11.19
CA MET A 45 15.47 25.31 -10.22
C MET A 45 16.37 24.20 -10.78
N ILE A 46 15.79 23.17 -11.40
CA ILE A 46 16.56 22.02 -11.94
C ILE A 46 17.40 22.37 -13.18
N LYS A 47 17.14 23.51 -13.83
CA LYS A 47 17.95 24.00 -14.96
C LYS A 47 19.25 24.67 -14.49
N THR A 48 19.33 25.12 -13.24
CA THR A 48 20.51 25.83 -12.74
C THR A 48 21.73 24.91 -12.65
N LYS A 49 22.88 25.41 -13.09
CA LYS A 49 24.14 24.68 -13.06
C LYS A 49 24.49 24.27 -11.62
N LYS A 50 24.35 25.20 -10.67
CA LYS A 50 24.65 24.98 -9.26
C LYS A 50 23.86 23.79 -8.67
N TYR A 51 22.54 23.72 -8.89
CA TYR A 51 21.71 22.63 -8.39
C TYR A 51 22.10 21.28 -8.99
N ARG A 52 22.39 21.23 -10.29
CA ARG A 52 22.80 19.98 -10.98
C ARG A 52 24.17 19.51 -10.52
N THR A 53 25.14 20.44 -10.36
CA THR A 53 26.48 20.10 -9.85
C THR A 53 26.40 19.50 -8.45
N LEU A 54 25.63 20.12 -7.53
CA LEU A 54 25.46 19.60 -6.17
C LEU A 54 24.79 18.21 -6.17
N LEU A 55 23.79 17.97 -7.03
CA LEU A 55 23.18 16.64 -7.14
C LEU A 55 24.16 15.58 -7.67
N SER A 56 25.03 15.94 -8.60
CA SER A 56 26.04 14.99 -9.16
C SER A 56 27.20 14.72 -8.22
N SER A 57 27.45 15.58 -7.22
CA SER A 57 28.48 15.36 -6.20
C SER A 57 28.03 14.54 -4.99
N LEU A 58 26.76 14.12 -4.95
CA LEU A 58 26.28 13.22 -3.90
C LEU A 58 26.92 11.83 -4.05
N THR A 59 27.53 11.36 -2.97
CA THR A 59 28.23 10.06 -2.91
C THR A 59 27.32 8.90 -2.50
N GLY A 60 26.15 9.21 -1.91
CA GLY A 60 25.22 8.24 -1.30
C GLY A 60 25.56 7.94 0.18
N ASN A 61 26.63 8.49 0.71
CA ASN A 61 26.98 8.39 2.12
C ASN A 61 26.35 9.53 2.91
N LYS A 62 25.47 9.21 3.87
CA LYS A 62 24.72 10.21 4.65
C LYS A 62 25.59 11.18 5.43
N LYS A 63 26.76 10.74 5.89
CA LYS A 63 27.66 11.61 6.69
C LYS A 63 28.41 12.61 5.82
N SER A 64 29.00 12.16 4.72
CA SER A 64 29.75 13.01 3.78
C SER A 64 28.85 13.96 2.98
N ASP A 65 27.62 13.53 2.70
CA ASP A 65 26.68 14.31 1.89
C ASP A 65 25.90 15.37 2.70
N LYS A 66 26.08 15.47 4.02
CA LYS A 66 25.27 16.33 4.91
C LYS A 66 25.32 17.80 4.48
N GLU A 67 26.51 18.33 4.21
CA GLU A 67 26.69 19.74 3.80
C GLU A 67 26.15 19.98 2.39
N ILE A 68 26.33 19.03 1.48
CA ILE A 68 25.79 19.11 0.12
C ILE A 68 24.24 19.15 0.17
N TRP A 69 23.62 18.32 0.99
CA TRP A 69 22.17 18.34 1.19
C TRP A 69 21.68 19.66 1.80
N LYS A 70 22.44 20.29 2.70
CA LYS A 70 22.11 21.61 3.22
C LYS A 70 22.07 22.66 2.12
N GLN A 71 23.10 22.73 1.27
CA GLN A 71 23.14 23.63 0.13
C GLN A 71 22.01 23.38 -0.89
N ILE A 72 21.71 22.11 -1.17
CA ILE A 72 20.58 21.74 -2.02
C ILE A 72 19.27 22.25 -1.42
N ASN A 73 19.05 22.09 -0.12
CA ASN A 73 17.84 22.54 0.55
C ASN A 73 17.74 24.08 0.59
N ASP A 74 18.84 24.79 0.70
CA ASP A 74 18.86 26.25 0.63
C ASP A 74 18.47 26.75 -0.77
N ILE A 75 18.95 26.11 -1.83
CA ILE A 75 18.49 26.39 -3.19
C ILE A 75 16.99 26.09 -3.32
N ARG A 76 16.51 24.96 -2.82
CA ARG A 76 15.07 24.65 -2.82
C ARG A 76 14.25 25.73 -2.14
N LYS A 77 14.70 26.25 -0.98
CA LYS A 77 14.04 27.36 -0.28
C LYS A 77 14.04 28.63 -1.11
N GLN A 78 15.16 29.00 -1.73
CA GLN A 78 15.29 30.19 -2.60
C GLN A 78 14.30 30.15 -3.76
N TYR A 79 14.03 28.98 -4.33
CA TYR A 79 13.03 28.79 -5.39
C TYR A 79 11.61 28.59 -4.85
N GLY A 80 11.36 28.76 -3.55
CA GLY A 80 10.05 28.55 -2.93
C GLY A 80 9.59 27.09 -3.00
N MET A 81 10.53 26.14 -3.01
CA MET A 81 10.28 24.71 -3.02
C MET A 81 10.43 24.14 -1.63
N SER A 82 9.65 24.63 -0.67
CA SER A 82 9.55 24.16 0.70
C SER A 82 8.09 24.03 1.13
N GLU A 83 7.81 23.26 2.17
CA GLU A 83 6.44 23.10 2.69
C GLU A 83 5.86 24.45 3.14
N TYR A 84 6.67 25.26 3.82
CA TYR A 84 6.28 26.60 4.26
C TYR A 84 5.90 27.51 3.08
N SER A 85 6.71 27.52 2.03
CA SER A 85 6.41 28.31 0.82
C SER A 85 5.10 27.88 0.17
N PHE A 86 4.81 26.56 0.19
CA PHE A 86 3.53 26.06 -0.35
C PHE A 86 2.33 26.46 0.52
N HIS A 87 2.51 26.58 1.83
CA HIS A 87 1.49 27.12 2.73
C HIS A 87 1.22 28.60 2.46
N GLU A 88 2.23 29.40 2.17
CA GLU A 88 2.06 30.82 1.80
C GLU A 88 1.35 30.97 0.42
N ASP A 89 1.73 30.16 -0.55
CA ASP A 89 1.08 30.17 -1.87
C ASP A 89 -0.41 29.82 -1.78
N VAL A 90 -0.76 28.79 -0.99
CA VAL A 90 -2.15 28.35 -0.88
C VAL A 90 -3.03 29.33 -0.14
N LYS A 91 -2.47 30.19 0.71
CA LYS A 91 -3.19 31.21 1.48
C LYS A 91 -3.95 32.17 0.58
N LYS A 92 -3.31 32.63 -0.51
CA LYS A 92 -3.96 33.51 -1.51
C LYS A 92 -5.12 32.80 -2.22
N MET A 93 -4.94 31.51 -2.57
CA MET A 93 -5.97 30.72 -3.23
C MET A 93 -7.16 30.44 -2.29
N GLN A 94 -6.86 30.11 -1.03
CA GLN A 94 -7.87 29.83 -0.01
C GLN A 94 -8.73 31.06 0.29
N LYS A 95 -8.15 32.28 0.33
CA LYS A 95 -8.89 33.51 0.59
C LYS A 95 -10.09 33.69 -0.37
N HIS A 96 -9.95 33.23 -1.61
CA HIS A 96 -11.04 33.27 -2.61
C HIS A 96 -12.15 32.26 -2.29
N PHE A 97 -11.84 31.16 -1.59
CA PHE A 97 -12.78 30.08 -1.27
C PHE A 97 -13.02 29.91 0.24
N LYS A 98 -12.83 31.00 1.03
CA LYS A 98 -12.85 30.96 2.51
C LYS A 98 -14.13 30.34 3.10
N ASP A 99 -15.27 30.56 2.44
CA ASP A 99 -16.58 30.05 2.92
C ASP A 99 -16.75 28.54 2.68
N ASN A 100 -15.95 27.94 1.80
CA ASN A 100 -16.01 26.51 1.48
C ASN A 100 -14.85 25.73 2.10
N ILE A 101 -13.63 26.27 2.07
CA ILE A 101 -12.41 25.61 2.55
C ILE A 101 -11.73 26.51 3.56
N ASP A 102 -11.59 26.04 4.80
CA ASP A 102 -10.86 26.74 5.84
C ASP A 102 -9.34 26.75 5.58
N SER A 103 -8.64 27.65 6.26
CA SER A 103 -7.20 27.85 6.08
C SER A 103 -6.37 26.60 6.44
N PHE A 104 -6.77 25.83 7.43
CA PHE A 104 -6.05 24.64 7.87
C PHE A 104 -6.22 23.48 6.89
N THR A 105 -7.43 23.28 6.35
CA THR A 105 -7.67 22.33 5.27
C THR A 105 -6.88 22.69 4.02
N ALA A 106 -6.78 23.95 3.66
CA ALA A 106 -5.96 24.41 2.56
C ALA A 106 -4.46 24.16 2.78
N GLN A 107 -3.94 24.40 3.98
CA GLN A 107 -2.56 24.05 4.35
C GLN A 107 -2.31 22.53 4.21
N LYS A 108 -3.26 21.69 4.60
CA LYS A 108 -3.13 20.22 4.42
C LYS A 108 -3.14 19.79 2.95
N ILE A 109 -3.87 20.49 2.08
CA ILE A 109 -3.78 20.29 0.63
C ILE A 109 -2.35 20.62 0.16
N ALA A 110 -1.76 21.74 0.60
CA ALA A 110 -0.39 22.12 0.28
C ALA A 110 0.64 21.12 0.82
N THR A 111 0.50 20.65 2.07
CA THR A 111 1.33 19.57 2.65
C THR A 111 1.25 18.28 1.83
N THR A 112 0.05 17.93 1.32
CA THR A 112 -0.11 16.75 0.46
C THR A 112 0.66 16.90 -0.86
N LEU A 113 0.68 18.08 -1.44
CA LEU A 113 1.50 18.37 -2.62
C LEU A 113 2.98 18.35 -2.28
N TRP A 114 3.39 18.96 -1.15
CA TRP A 114 4.77 18.94 -0.68
C TRP A 114 5.29 17.50 -0.53
N LYS A 115 4.55 16.59 0.11
CA LYS A 115 4.92 15.16 0.21
C LYS A 115 5.15 14.50 -1.16
N SER A 116 4.47 14.99 -2.22
CA SER A 116 4.69 14.50 -3.59
C SER A 116 6.01 15.01 -4.18
N TYR A 117 6.40 16.25 -3.90
CA TYR A 117 7.71 16.80 -4.26
C TYR A 117 8.83 16.19 -3.43
N ASP A 118 8.64 15.97 -2.15
CA ASP A 118 9.59 15.30 -1.28
C ASP A 118 9.98 13.91 -1.85
N LYS A 119 8.97 13.10 -2.24
CA LYS A 119 9.22 11.84 -2.95
C LYS A 119 9.98 12.01 -4.26
N LEU A 120 9.71 13.09 -5.01
CA LEU A 120 10.41 13.38 -6.26
C LEU A 120 11.88 13.77 -6.01
N PHE A 121 12.14 14.57 -5.00
CA PHE A 121 13.48 15.02 -4.62
C PHE A 121 14.41 13.89 -4.16
N TYR A 122 13.87 12.90 -3.49
CA TYR A 122 14.64 11.75 -3.00
C TYR A 122 14.53 10.50 -3.92
N GLY A 123 14.12 10.68 -5.17
CA GLY A 123 14.12 9.61 -6.17
C GLY A 123 13.00 8.57 -6.02
N ASN A 124 12.11 8.73 -5.03
CA ASN A 124 10.96 7.84 -4.80
C ASN A 124 9.74 8.18 -5.67
N GLY A 125 9.83 9.25 -6.47
CA GLY A 125 8.81 9.72 -7.40
C GLY A 125 9.41 10.07 -8.75
N LYS A 126 8.59 10.01 -9.82
CA LYS A 126 9.04 10.38 -11.17
C LYS A 126 8.49 11.73 -11.63
N LYS A 127 7.31 12.09 -11.16
CA LYS A 127 6.58 13.29 -11.59
C LYS A 127 5.47 13.62 -10.61
N VAL A 128 5.18 14.90 -10.42
CA VAL A 128 3.98 15.39 -9.73
C VAL A 128 2.87 15.56 -10.76
N TYR A 129 1.67 15.05 -10.45
CA TYR A 129 0.54 15.01 -11.37
C TYR A 129 -0.58 15.94 -10.91
N TYR A 130 -1.28 16.52 -11.90
CA TYR A 130 -2.58 17.15 -11.67
C TYR A 130 -3.63 16.08 -11.32
N LYS A 131 -4.59 16.46 -10.50
CA LYS A 131 -5.77 15.62 -10.19
C LYS A 131 -6.89 15.92 -11.17
N LYS A 132 -7.46 14.89 -11.79
CA LYS A 132 -8.64 14.99 -12.64
C LYS A 132 -9.89 15.19 -11.78
N TYR A 133 -11.00 15.55 -12.45
CA TYR A 133 -12.30 15.63 -11.80
C TYR A 133 -12.61 14.31 -11.06
N GLY A 134 -13.08 14.44 -9.82
CA GLY A 134 -13.38 13.28 -8.98
C GLY A 134 -12.17 12.51 -8.42
N GLU A 135 -10.93 12.97 -8.62
CA GLU A 135 -9.72 12.29 -8.09
C GLU A 135 -9.24 12.81 -6.73
N LEU A 136 -9.76 13.94 -6.24
CA LEU A 136 -9.53 14.35 -4.86
C LEU A 136 -10.66 13.77 -3.99
N ASN A 137 -10.35 12.75 -3.22
CA ASN A 137 -11.35 12.00 -2.43
C ASN A 137 -11.13 12.08 -0.92
N SER A 138 -10.25 12.99 -0.48
CA SER A 138 -9.94 13.18 0.94
C SER A 138 -9.60 14.64 1.21
N LEU A 139 -10.23 15.23 2.23
CA LEU A 139 -9.91 16.54 2.79
C LEU A 139 -9.61 16.37 4.27
N GLU A 140 -8.48 16.90 4.72
CA GLU A 140 -7.92 16.69 6.05
C GLU A 140 -7.88 17.99 6.84
N GLY A 141 -8.37 17.98 8.07
CA GLY A 141 -8.21 19.04 9.06
C GLY A 141 -6.84 18.96 9.75
N LYS A 142 -6.48 20.00 10.51
CA LYS A 142 -5.20 20.06 11.24
C LYS A 142 -5.33 19.59 12.68
N SER A 143 -6.46 19.83 13.30
CA SER A 143 -6.79 19.45 14.68
C SER A 143 -8.31 19.33 14.83
N ASN A 144 -8.77 18.79 15.96
CA ASN A 144 -10.22 18.81 16.29
C ASN A 144 -10.70 20.15 16.86
N LYS A 145 -9.82 21.13 17.04
CA LYS A 145 -10.17 22.46 17.60
C LYS A 145 -10.65 23.45 16.53
N THR A 146 -10.24 23.24 15.27
CA THR A 146 -10.49 24.18 14.17
C THR A 146 -10.73 23.45 12.84
N GLY A 147 -11.50 24.07 11.93
CA GLY A 147 -11.83 23.53 10.63
C GLY A 147 -12.76 22.31 10.73
N ILE A 148 -12.31 21.14 10.28
CA ILE A 148 -13.07 19.88 10.33
C ILE A 148 -13.03 19.32 11.75
N ARG A 149 -14.16 19.36 12.46
CA ARG A 149 -14.28 18.98 13.88
C ARG A 149 -15.36 17.93 14.08
N ILE A 150 -15.19 17.13 15.11
CA ILE A 150 -16.27 16.29 15.67
C ILE A 150 -16.67 16.89 17.01
N ILE A 151 -17.95 17.19 17.15
CA ILE A 151 -18.57 17.75 18.34
C ILE A 151 -19.88 17.01 18.56
N ASN A 152 -20.07 16.37 19.70
CA ASN A 152 -21.28 15.61 20.04
C ASN A 152 -21.74 14.71 18.87
N ASP A 153 -20.86 13.83 18.41
CA ASP A 153 -21.09 12.88 17.32
C ASP A 153 -21.52 13.50 15.98
N THR A 154 -21.26 14.78 15.83
CA THR A 154 -21.58 15.54 14.62
C THR A 154 -20.30 16.09 14.00
N LEU A 155 -20.13 15.86 12.71
CA LEU A 155 -19.08 16.51 11.94
C LEU A 155 -19.50 17.95 11.67
N VAL A 156 -18.70 18.91 12.16
CA VAL A 156 -18.91 20.35 11.98
C VAL A 156 -17.79 20.95 11.12
N TRP A 157 -18.17 21.61 10.03
CA TRP A 157 -17.21 22.23 9.13
C TRP A 157 -17.79 23.38 8.30
N ASN A 158 -17.40 24.63 8.55
CA ASN A 158 -17.84 25.83 7.81
C ASN A 158 -19.36 25.87 7.56
N GLY A 159 -20.17 25.86 8.61
CA GLY A 159 -21.62 25.89 8.51
C GLY A 159 -22.27 24.59 8.04
N LEU A 160 -21.51 23.52 7.88
CA LEU A 160 -22.01 22.18 7.57
C LEU A 160 -21.97 21.33 8.85
N GLU A 161 -23.11 20.73 9.19
CA GLU A 161 -23.27 19.82 10.33
C GLU A 161 -23.85 18.51 9.82
N ILE A 162 -23.13 17.39 10.05
CA ILE A 162 -23.53 16.07 9.56
C ILE A 162 -23.38 15.05 10.67
N PRO A 163 -24.44 14.32 11.05
CA PRO A 163 -24.35 13.26 12.05
C PRO A 163 -23.39 12.15 11.64
N VAL A 164 -22.58 11.69 12.57
CA VAL A 164 -21.69 10.54 12.40
C VAL A 164 -22.40 9.29 12.87
N VAL A 165 -22.37 8.24 12.08
CA VAL A 165 -22.97 6.96 12.46
C VAL A 165 -21.96 6.19 13.31
N ILE A 166 -22.16 6.21 14.63
CA ILE A 166 -21.34 5.51 15.62
C ILE A 166 -22.21 4.43 16.26
N ASP A 167 -21.67 3.24 16.34
CA ASP A 167 -22.31 2.12 17.04
C ASP A 167 -21.73 2.01 18.46
N TYR A 168 -22.45 2.55 19.42
CA TYR A 168 -22.03 2.53 20.82
C TYR A 168 -22.20 1.16 21.51
N ASP A 169 -22.96 0.23 20.92
CA ASP A 169 -23.03 -1.16 21.34
C ASP A 169 -21.78 -1.94 20.92
N ASN A 170 -21.04 -1.41 19.95
CA ASN A 170 -19.75 -1.93 19.55
C ASN A 170 -18.65 -1.45 20.51
N TYR A 171 -18.16 -2.34 21.37
CA TYR A 171 -17.12 -2.04 22.35
C TYR A 171 -15.91 -1.28 21.77
N TYR A 172 -15.46 -1.66 20.58
CA TYR A 172 -14.31 -1.03 19.92
C TYR A 172 -14.59 0.43 19.55
N GLU A 173 -15.77 0.73 19.00
CA GLU A 173 -16.17 2.09 18.63
C GLU A 173 -16.39 2.95 19.86
N TYR A 174 -17.08 2.40 20.89
CA TYR A 174 -17.28 3.07 22.18
C TYR A 174 -15.95 3.47 22.82
N GLN A 175 -15.01 2.53 22.96
CA GLN A 175 -13.69 2.79 23.56
C GLN A 175 -12.84 3.76 22.70
N ALA A 176 -12.94 3.69 21.38
CA ALA A 176 -12.23 4.62 20.50
C ALA A 176 -12.71 6.06 20.69
N MET A 177 -14.03 6.28 20.87
CA MET A 177 -14.61 7.61 21.10
C MET A 177 -14.24 8.21 22.46
N GLN A 178 -13.75 7.42 23.42
CA GLN A 178 -13.22 7.93 24.69
C GLN A 178 -11.77 8.46 24.54
N CYS A 179 -11.12 8.23 23.41
CA CYS A 179 -9.74 8.66 23.18
C CYS A 179 -9.66 10.11 22.65
N ASP A 180 -8.55 10.80 22.94
CA ASP A 180 -8.28 12.13 22.42
C ASP A 180 -8.25 12.17 20.89
N ILE A 181 -9.04 13.05 20.28
CA ILE A 181 -9.04 13.25 18.82
C ILE A 181 -7.89 14.19 18.43
N CYS A 182 -6.97 13.70 17.58
CA CYS A 182 -5.91 14.51 17.01
C CYS A 182 -6.43 15.43 15.90
N TYR A 183 -7.07 14.85 14.90
CA TYR A 183 -7.68 15.57 13.77
C TYR A 183 -8.63 14.64 12.98
N ASN A 184 -9.41 15.25 12.10
CA ASN A 184 -10.39 14.54 11.30
C ASN A 184 -10.12 14.68 9.81
N ARG A 185 -10.57 13.70 9.04
CA ARG A 185 -10.48 13.67 7.58
C ARG A 185 -11.80 13.22 6.99
N ILE A 186 -12.37 14.03 6.09
CA ILE A 186 -13.54 13.62 5.32
C ILE A 186 -13.07 12.87 4.10
N VAL A 187 -13.67 11.69 3.85
CA VAL A 187 -13.36 10.83 2.71
C VAL A 187 -14.63 10.53 1.95
N ARG A 188 -14.60 10.70 0.62
CA ARG A 188 -15.68 10.21 -0.24
C ARG A 188 -15.26 8.95 -0.98
N LYS A 189 -16.15 7.96 -1.02
CA LYS A 189 -15.94 6.70 -1.74
C LYS A 189 -17.03 6.53 -2.77
N TYR A 190 -16.66 6.17 -4.00
CA TYR A 190 -17.62 5.86 -5.05
C TYR A 190 -18.03 4.38 -4.94
N ILE A 191 -19.24 4.13 -4.47
CA ILE A 191 -19.75 2.80 -4.17
C ILE A 191 -21.09 2.63 -4.89
N ARG A 192 -21.25 1.60 -5.73
CA ARG A 192 -22.49 1.30 -6.47
C ARG A 192 -23.08 2.53 -7.18
N ASN A 193 -22.24 3.21 -7.95
CA ASN A 193 -22.60 4.38 -8.76
C ASN A 193 -22.98 5.66 -7.98
N LYS A 194 -22.76 5.71 -6.67
CA LYS A 194 -22.97 6.88 -5.82
C LYS A 194 -21.72 7.18 -4.98
N TYR A 195 -21.53 8.45 -4.64
CA TYR A 195 -20.60 8.79 -3.59
C TYR A 195 -21.23 8.49 -2.23
N LYS A 196 -20.43 7.92 -1.33
CA LYS A 196 -20.72 7.83 0.10
C LYS A 196 -19.62 8.55 0.85
N TYR A 197 -19.99 9.20 1.93
CA TYR A 197 -19.11 10.05 2.70
C TYR A 197 -18.82 9.41 4.06
N TYR A 198 -17.58 9.52 4.45
CA TYR A 198 -17.07 8.97 5.70
C TYR A 198 -16.21 10.01 6.39
N VAL A 199 -16.15 9.96 7.70
CA VAL A 199 -15.13 10.64 8.48
C VAL A 199 -14.12 9.61 8.99
N GLN A 200 -12.85 9.88 8.78
CA GLN A 200 -11.76 9.19 9.45
C GLN A 200 -11.33 10.06 10.62
N ILE A 201 -11.59 9.60 11.83
CA ILE A 201 -11.17 10.24 13.06
C ILE A 201 -9.81 9.64 13.44
N VAL A 202 -8.82 10.49 13.62
CA VAL A 202 -7.47 10.10 14.03
C VAL A 202 -7.34 10.35 15.51
N PHE A 203 -7.22 9.29 16.28
CA PHE A 203 -7.09 9.29 17.72
C PHE A 203 -5.63 9.17 18.16
N LYS A 204 -5.34 9.68 19.35
CA LYS A 204 -4.05 9.57 20.00
C LYS A 204 -3.96 8.26 20.79
N GLY A 205 -2.81 7.60 20.71
CA GLY A 205 -2.58 6.34 21.43
C GLY A 205 -2.71 5.11 20.54
N ASN A 206 -2.83 3.94 21.17
CA ASN A 206 -3.02 2.67 20.53
C ASN A 206 -4.53 2.38 20.35
N PRO A 207 -4.92 1.62 19.32
CA PRO A 207 -6.32 1.26 19.14
C PRO A 207 -6.81 0.40 20.31
N PRO A 208 -8.10 0.53 20.70
CA PRO A 208 -8.71 -0.39 21.65
C PRO A 208 -8.61 -1.84 21.21
N VAL A 209 -8.63 -2.77 22.13
CA VAL A 209 -8.72 -4.18 21.84
C VAL A 209 -10.09 -4.53 21.25
N LYS A 210 -10.13 -5.49 20.34
CA LYS A 210 -11.39 -6.05 19.85
C LYS A 210 -11.77 -7.22 20.71
N VAL A 211 -12.98 -7.18 21.26
CA VAL A 211 -13.54 -8.29 22.02
C VAL A 211 -14.60 -9.04 21.21
N ASP A 212 -14.81 -10.27 21.55
CA ASP A 212 -15.95 -11.03 21.08
C ASP A 212 -17.20 -10.52 21.81
N THR A 213 -18.28 -10.28 21.06
CA THR A 213 -19.52 -9.71 21.64
C THR A 213 -20.32 -10.72 22.45
N GLU A 214 -20.11 -12.01 22.22
CA GLU A 214 -20.82 -13.09 22.92
C GLU A 214 -20.06 -13.53 24.17
N THR A 215 -18.73 -13.68 24.08
CA THR A 215 -17.90 -14.20 25.17
C THR A 215 -17.20 -13.13 25.99
N GLY A 216 -17.06 -11.90 25.46
CA GLY A 216 -16.27 -10.82 26.07
C GLY A 216 -14.76 -11.02 25.98
N GLU A 217 -14.28 -12.08 25.35
CA GLU A 217 -12.86 -12.40 25.22
C GLU A 217 -12.17 -11.53 24.15
N ILE A 218 -10.87 -11.31 24.34
CA ILE A 218 -10.05 -10.56 23.36
C ILE A 218 -9.92 -11.40 22.08
N LYS A 219 -10.41 -10.87 20.95
CA LYS A 219 -10.35 -11.54 19.64
C LYS A 219 -8.94 -11.73 19.08
N HIS A 220 -8.04 -10.82 19.39
CA HIS A 220 -6.68 -10.79 18.83
C HIS A 220 -5.70 -10.41 19.91
N TYR A 221 -4.84 -11.34 20.21
CA TYR A 221 -3.74 -11.18 21.18
C TYR A 221 -2.39 -11.33 20.45
N ILE A 222 -1.34 -10.96 21.12
CA ILE A 222 0.04 -11.17 20.69
C ILE A 222 0.67 -12.20 21.64
N GLU A 223 1.24 -13.25 21.06
CA GLU A 223 2.01 -14.21 21.81
C GLU A 223 3.48 -13.81 21.87
N ASN A 224 4.20 -14.36 22.87
CA ASN A 224 5.65 -14.25 22.94
C ASN A 224 6.29 -15.38 22.14
N GLY A 225 7.24 -15.04 21.29
CA GLY A 225 7.96 -16.04 20.50
C GLY A 225 8.53 -15.48 19.21
N ASP A 226 9.32 -16.32 18.56
CA ASP A 226 9.96 -16.04 17.28
C ASP A 226 9.08 -16.55 16.13
N VAL A 227 8.91 -15.73 15.09
CA VAL A 227 8.19 -16.09 13.86
C VAL A 227 9.05 -15.74 12.66
N GLY A 228 9.32 -16.70 11.80
CA GLY A 228 10.03 -16.51 10.54
C GLY A 228 9.07 -16.47 9.35
N LEU A 229 9.28 -15.50 8.46
CA LEU A 229 8.48 -15.29 7.25
C LEU A 229 9.35 -15.35 6.00
N ASP A 230 9.05 -16.28 5.10
CA ASP A 230 9.53 -16.23 3.71
C ASP A 230 8.39 -15.77 2.81
N ILE A 231 8.48 -14.52 2.33
CA ILE A 231 7.43 -13.88 1.55
C ILE A 231 7.82 -13.72 0.09
N GLY A 232 7.10 -14.41 -0.79
CA GLY A 232 7.23 -14.30 -2.23
C GLY A 232 6.32 -13.24 -2.86
N THR A 233 6.15 -13.31 -4.17
CA THR A 233 5.24 -12.41 -4.92
C THR A 233 3.77 -12.83 -4.84
N SER A 234 3.49 -14.08 -4.47
CA SER A 234 2.15 -14.68 -4.45
C SER A 234 1.87 -15.47 -3.18
N THR A 235 2.89 -15.99 -2.53
CA THR A 235 2.82 -16.90 -1.39
C THR A 235 3.61 -16.36 -0.22
N ILE A 236 3.33 -16.87 0.96
CA ILE A 236 4.09 -16.66 2.19
C ILE A 236 4.22 -18.00 2.92
N ALA A 237 5.43 -18.33 3.32
CA ALA A 237 5.68 -19.39 4.29
C ALA A 237 5.90 -18.76 5.67
N ILE A 238 5.36 -19.38 6.69
CA ILE A 238 5.36 -18.94 8.08
C ILE A 238 5.86 -20.11 8.92
N SER A 239 6.81 -19.85 9.81
CA SER A 239 7.30 -20.81 10.79
C SER A 239 7.33 -20.20 12.17
N SER A 240 6.77 -20.90 13.15
CA SER A 240 6.81 -20.59 14.57
C SER A 240 6.99 -21.88 15.36
N GLN A 241 7.06 -21.79 16.69
CA GLN A 241 7.08 -22.98 17.53
C GLN A 241 5.74 -23.74 17.56
N SER A 242 4.62 -23.03 17.34
CA SER A 242 3.27 -23.59 17.43
C SER A 242 2.68 -24.00 16.08
N ASP A 243 3.12 -23.40 14.97
CA ASP A 243 2.54 -23.68 13.65
C ASP A 243 3.53 -23.43 12.51
N VAL A 244 3.40 -24.20 11.43
CA VAL A 244 4.13 -24.04 10.16
C VAL A 244 3.11 -24.05 9.03
N LYS A 245 3.11 -23.01 8.19
CA LYS A 245 2.15 -22.89 7.09
C LYS A 245 2.77 -22.29 5.84
N ILE A 246 2.23 -22.68 4.69
CA ILE A 246 2.44 -22.00 3.43
C ILE A 246 1.09 -21.59 2.83
N LEU A 247 0.90 -20.30 2.57
CA LEU A 247 -0.37 -19.71 2.19
C LEU A 247 -0.25 -18.89 0.90
N GLU A 248 -1.29 -18.90 0.09
CA GLU A 248 -1.43 -17.96 -1.01
C GLU A 248 -1.92 -16.60 -0.48
N LEU A 249 -1.20 -15.54 -0.82
CA LEU A 249 -1.59 -14.17 -0.44
C LEU A 249 -2.88 -13.77 -1.15
N ALA A 250 -3.85 -13.24 -0.42
CA ALA A 250 -5.09 -12.71 -0.96
C ALA A 250 -5.70 -13.64 -2.04
N ASP A 251 -5.96 -14.89 -1.70
CA ASP A 251 -6.44 -15.94 -2.61
C ASP A 251 -7.80 -15.59 -3.24
N ARG A 252 -8.72 -14.95 -2.48
CA ARG A 252 -10.08 -14.62 -2.93
C ARG A 252 -10.15 -13.57 -4.04
N VAL A 253 -9.05 -12.88 -4.37
CA VAL A 253 -9.04 -11.88 -5.45
C VAL A 253 -8.99 -12.48 -6.86
N GLN A 254 -8.69 -13.77 -7.03
CA GLN A 254 -8.54 -14.40 -8.34
C GLN A 254 -9.84 -14.38 -9.18
N ASN A 255 -10.98 -14.65 -8.57
CA ASN A 255 -12.29 -14.61 -9.25
C ASN A 255 -12.61 -13.20 -9.76
N ILE A 256 -12.27 -12.16 -8.99
CA ILE A 256 -12.46 -10.76 -9.36
C ILE A 256 -11.57 -10.41 -10.56
N GLU A 257 -10.35 -10.92 -10.61
CA GLU A 257 -9.43 -10.69 -11.73
C GLU A 257 -10.00 -11.22 -13.06
N ASN A 258 -10.62 -12.39 -13.04
CA ASN A 258 -11.28 -12.96 -14.22
C ASN A 258 -12.47 -12.11 -14.69
N GLN A 259 -13.28 -11.60 -13.75
CA GLN A 259 -14.39 -10.69 -14.06
C GLN A 259 -13.89 -9.36 -14.66
N LYS A 260 -12.84 -8.77 -14.10
CA LYS A 260 -12.20 -7.56 -14.64
C LYS A 260 -11.71 -7.76 -16.08
N GLN A 261 -11.10 -8.89 -16.40
CA GLN A 261 -10.65 -9.22 -17.76
C GLN A 261 -11.80 -9.27 -18.74
N LYS A 262 -12.94 -9.88 -18.35
CA LYS A 262 -14.17 -9.92 -19.17
C LYS A 262 -14.69 -8.50 -19.45
N LEU A 263 -14.75 -7.64 -18.42
CA LEU A 263 -15.19 -6.25 -18.58
C LEU A 263 -14.25 -5.42 -19.45
N LEU A 264 -12.95 -5.56 -19.29
CA LEU A 264 -11.96 -4.87 -20.13
C LEU A 264 -12.12 -5.22 -21.61
N ARG A 265 -12.41 -6.49 -21.94
CA ARG A 265 -12.72 -6.92 -23.32
C ARG A 265 -14.01 -6.31 -23.84
N LYS A 266 -15.08 -6.23 -23.00
CA LYS A 266 -16.34 -5.56 -23.37
C LYS A 266 -16.13 -4.07 -23.62
N MET A 267 -15.36 -3.40 -22.77
CA MET A 267 -14.99 -1.98 -22.93
C MET A 267 -14.19 -1.73 -24.21
N ASP A 268 -13.24 -2.60 -24.54
CA ASP A 268 -12.45 -2.46 -25.77
C ASP A 268 -13.32 -2.61 -27.01
N ARG A 269 -14.21 -3.61 -27.06
CA ARG A 269 -15.19 -3.77 -28.16
C ARG A 269 -16.10 -2.55 -28.31
N SER A 270 -16.66 -2.06 -27.18
CA SER A 270 -17.52 -0.88 -27.18
C SER A 270 -16.77 0.38 -27.67
N ARG A 271 -15.53 0.56 -27.23
CA ARG A 271 -14.69 1.68 -27.66
C ARG A 271 -14.38 1.63 -29.15
N ARG A 272 -14.08 0.46 -29.70
CA ARG A 272 -13.82 0.26 -31.14
C ARG A 272 -15.05 0.57 -31.97
N ALA A 273 -16.20 0.03 -31.58
CA ALA A 273 -17.47 0.25 -32.28
C ALA A 273 -17.89 1.74 -32.28
N THR A 274 -17.61 2.47 -31.20
CA THR A 274 -17.98 3.90 -31.08
C THR A 274 -17.00 4.84 -31.78
N ASN A 275 -15.75 4.41 -32.03
CA ASN A 275 -14.70 5.24 -32.59
C ASN A 275 -13.94 4.53 -33.72
N PRO A 276 -14.59 4.07 -34.79
CA PRO A 276 -13.93 3.32 -35.85
C PRO A 276 -12.81 4.11 -36.53
N ASP A 277 -12.99 5.42 -36.70
CA ASP A 277 -12.04 6.31 -37.37
C ASP A 277 -10.70 6.46 -36.63
N ASN A 278 -10.66 6.09 -35.35
CA ASN A 278 -9.45 6.15 -34.53
C ASN A 278 -8.53 4.93 -34.71
N TYR A 279 -8.91 3.96 -35.52
CA TYR A 279 -8.16 2.73 -35.74
C TYR A 279 -7.70 2.59 -37.21
N ASN A 280 -6.54 1.98 -37.42
CA ASN A 280 -6.07 1.50 -38.71
C ASN A 280 -6.71 0.15 -39.03
N ASP A 281 -6.60 -0.31 -40.28
CA ASP A 281 -7.15 -1.59 -40.74
C ASP A 281 -6.56 -2.80 -39.98
N ASP A 282 -5.32 -2.68 -39.49
CA ASP A 282 -4.66 -3.67 -38.62
C ASP A 282 -5.19 -3.65 -37.17
N GLY A 283 -6.13 -2.76 -36.85
CA GLY A 283 -6.70 -2.59 -35.53
C GLY A 283 -5.83 -1.81 -34.55
N THR A 284 -4.71 -1.25 -34.97
CA THR A 284 -3.88 -0.35 -34.16
C THR A 284 -4.49 1.05 -34.09
N ILE A 285 -4.16 1.82 -33.04
CA ILE A 285 -4.66 3.18 -32.89
C ILE A 285 -3.90 4.10 -33.87
N LYS A 286 -4.61 4.89 -34.65
CA LYS A 286 -4.04 5.89 -35.56
C LYS A 286 -3.21 6.90 -34.77
N LYS A 287 -1.98 7.13 -35.22
CA LYS A 287 -1.13 8.18 -34.68
C LYS A 287 -1.45 9.50 -35.39
N GLN A 288 -1.88 10.51 -34.64
CA GLN A 288 -2.21 11.84 -35.15
C GLN A 288 -1.09 12.85 -34.86
N GLY A 289 0.18 12.48 -35.10
CA GLY A 289 1.34 13.30 -34.74
C GLY A 289 1.35 13.63 -33.24
N ASN A 290 1.45 14.92 -32.90
CA ASN A 290 1.41 15.39 -31.49
C ASN A 290 -0.02 15.60 -30.94
N LYS A 291 -1.07 15.43 -31.74
CA LYS A 291 -2.46 15.60 -31.30
C LYS A 291 -2.93 14.37 -30.52
N LYS A 292 -3.67 14.61 -29.45
CA LYS A 292 -4.31 13.53 -28.68
C LYS A 292 -5.56 13.05 -29.43
N VAL A 293 -5.68 11.76 -29.60
CA VAL A 293 -6.88 11.12 -30.14
C VAL A 293 -8.06 11.38 -29.21
N VAL A 294 -9.17 11.88 -29.76
CA VAL A 294 -10.43 12.11 -29.05
C VAL A 294 -11.21 10.80 -29.00
N TRP A 295 -11.71 10.44 -27.82
CA TRP A 295 -12.45 9.20 -27.58
C TRP A 295 -13.87 9.51 -27.14
N ASN A 296 -14.84 9.14 -27.94
CA ASN A 296 -16.24 9.16 -27.56
C ASN A 296 -16.58 7.90 -26.73
N LYS A 297 -17.39 8.09 -25.69
CA LYS A 297 -17.79 6.99 -24.81
C LYS A 297 -19.28 6.72 -25.02
N SER A 298 -19.62 5.50 -25.41
CA SER A 298 -21.01 5.05 -25.43
C SER A 298 -21.56 4.82 -24.01
N ASN A 299 -22.87 4.78 -23.85
CA ASN A 299 -23.51 4.45 -22.56
C ASN A 299 -23.07 3.07 -22.06
N HIS A 300 -22.93 2.08 -22.95
CA HIS A 300 -22.38 0.76 -22.58
C HIS A 300 -20.96 0.83 -22.06
N TYR A 301 -20.08 1.63 -22.69
CA TYR A 301 -18.72 1.84 -22.19
C TYR A 301 -18.72 2.44 -20.79
N ILE A 302 -19.55 3.47 -20.55
CA ILE A 302 -19.68 4.12 -19.24
C ILE A 302 -20.19 3.11 -18.18
N LYS A 303 -21.19 2.31 -18.50
CA LYS A 303 -21.71 1.25 -17.63
C LYS A 303 -20.60 0.26 -17.24
N TYR A 304 -19.86 -0.30 -18.21
CA TYR A 304 -18.77 -1.23 -17.93
C TYR A 304 -17.61 -0.58 -17.18
N GLN A 305 -17.35 0.70 -17.41
CA GLN A 305 -16.35 1.47 -16.65
C GLN A 305 -16.71 1.59 -15.18
N ASN A 306 -17.99 1.80 -14.86
CA ASN A 306 -18.49 1.87 -13.49
C ASN A 306 -18.47 0.50 -12.81
N GLU A 307 -18.86 -0.56 -13.52
CA GLU A 307 -18.73 -1.94 -13.02
C GLU A 307 -17.28 -2.31 -12.73
N LEU A 308 -16.35 -1.95 -13.63
CA LEU A 308 -14.92 -2.19 -13.45
C LEU A 308 -14.35 -1.43 -12.23
N ARG A 309 -14.81 -0.18 -12.01
CA ARG A 309 -14.42 0.61 -10.82
C ARG A 309 -14.87 -0.09 -9.53
N GLU A 310 -16.09 -0.62 -9.52
CA GLU A 310 -16.61 -1.35 -8.36
C GLU A 310 -15.85 -2.66 -8.11
N LEU A 311 -15.43 -3.39 -9.16
CA LEU A 311 -14.59 -4.58 -9.00
C LEU A 311 -13.20 -4.24 -8.46
N TYR A 312 -12.59 -3.13 -8.88
CA TYR A 312 -11.32 -2.67 -8.29
C TYR A 312 -11.46 -2.31 -6.81
N ARG A 313 -12.57 -1.66 -6.43
CA ARG A 313 -12.86 -1.37 -5.02
C ARG A 313 -13.00 -2.64 -4.20
N LYS A 314 -13.87 -3.57 -4.63
CA LYS A 314 -14.06 -4.87 -3.97
C LYS A 314 -12.76 -5.65 -3.83
N GLN A 315 -11.94 -5.67 -4.88
CA GLN A 315 -10.63 -6.33 -4.85
C GLN A 315 -9.71 -5.72 -3.79
N ALA A 316 -9.69 -4.40 -3.68
CA ALA A 316 -8.88 -3.71 -2.68
C ALA A 316 -9.36 -4.00 -1.25
N ASP A 317 -10.67 -4.01 -1.03
CA ASP A 317 -11.27 -4.26 0.28
C ASP A 317 -11.05 -5.72 0.73
N ILE A 318 -11.30 -6.69 -0.15
CA ILE A 318 -11.08 -8.12 0.15
C ILE A 318 -9.60 -8.39 0.44
N ARG A 319 -8.69 -7.84 -0.38
CA ARG A 319 -7.25 -7.98 -0.16
C ARG A 319 -6.83 -7.40 1.18
N LYS A 320 -7.29 -6.19 1.50
CA LYS A 320 -7.00 -5.55 2.79
C LYS A 320 -7.49 -6.41 3.95
N TYR A 321 -8.74 -6.87 3.88
CA TYR A 321 -9.34 -7.72 4.90
C TYR A 321 -8.53 -9.01 5.13
N GLN A 322 -8.18 -9.72 4.05
CA GLN A 322 -7.39 -10.95 4.14
C GLN A 322 -5.99 -10.71 4.74
N HIS A 323 -5.34 -9.58 4.39
CA HIS A 323 -4.07 -9.21 4.99
C HIS A 323 -4.19 -8.82 6.47
N GLU A 324 -5.28 -8.16 6.87
CA GLU A 324 -5.52 -7.87 8.29
C GLU A 324 -5.73 -9.15 9.10
N CYS A 325 -6.48 -10.12 8.56
CA CYS A 325 -6.66 -11.43 9.20
C CYS A 325 -5.35 -12.20 9.28
N LEU A 326 -4.57 -12.25 8.19
CA LEU A 326 -3.28 -12.94 8.17
C LEU A 326 -2.26 -12.29 9.10
N ALA A 327 -2.25 -10.96 9.20
CA ALA A 327 -1.38 -10.26 10.14
C ALA A 327 -1.76 -10.55 11.60
N ASN A 328 -3.06 -10.63 11.93
CA ASN A 328 -3.51 -11.06 13.27
C ASN A 328 -3.03 -12.47 13.59
N TYR A 329 -3.18 -13.39 12.63
CA TYR A 329 -2.69 -14.76 12.79
C TYR A 329 -1.17 -14.82 13.01
N ILE A 330 -0.38 -14.03 12.25
CA ILE A 330 1.09 -14.02 12.41
C ILE A 330 1.49 -13.52 13.80
N ILE A 331 0.91 -12.42 14.29
CA ILE A 331 1.25 -11.88 15.61
C ILE A 331 0.72 -12.75 16.78
N SER A 332 -0.29 -13.58 16.56
CA SER A 332 -0.72 -14.58 17.56
C SER A 332 0.21 -15.78 17.67
N LEU A 333 1.19 -15.90 16.76
CA LEU A 333 2.23 -16.94 16.83
C LEU A 333 3.51 -16.46 17.54
N GLY A 334 3.72 -15.13 17.63
CA GLY A 334 4.88 -14.55 18.31
C GLY A 334 5.04 -13.05 18.04
N ASN A 335 5.73 -12.37 18.94
CA ASN A 335 5.96 -10.93 18.89
C ASN A 335 7.27 -10.53 18.18
N LYS A 336 8.22 -11.45 18.04
CA LYS A 336 9.45 -11.23 17.28
C LYS A 336 9.30 -11.80 15.87
N VAL A 337 8.88 -10.95 14.94
CA VAL A 337 8.61 -11.37 13.56
C VAL A 337 9.75 -10.96 12.65
N TYR A 338 10.39 -11.97 12.03
CA TYR A 338 11.54 -11.82 11.13
C TYR A 338 11.13 -12.06 9.68
N VAL A 339 11.66 -11.24 8.75
CA VAL A 339 11.39 -11.39 7.31
C VAL A 339 12.58 -10.97 6.47
N GLU A 340 12.87 -11.70 5.38
CA GLU A 340 13.86 -11.26 4.40
C GLU A 340 13.41 -10.00 3.66
N LYS A 341 14.33 -9.02 3.54
CA LYS A 341 14.07 -7.74 2.85
C LYS A 341 13.90 -7.91 1.36
N MET A 342 12.68 -7.84 0.86
CA MET A 342 12.36 -7.98 -0.56
C MET A 342 12.21 -6.63 -1.28
N ASN A 343 12.90 -6.47 -2.42
CA ASN A 343 12.75 -5.29 -3.27
C ASN A 343 11.55 -5.42 -4.24
N PHE A 344 10.33 -5.36 -3.75
CA PHE A 344 9.11 -5.43 -4.56
C PHE A 344 9.04 -4.35 -5.64
N ALA A 345 9.57 -3.15 -5.37
CA ALA A 345 9.63 -2.06 -6.35
C ALA A 345 10.55 -2.41 -7.53
N GLY A 346 11.67 -3.08 -7.26
CA GLY A 346 12.57 -3.62 -8.30
C GLY A 346 11.89 -4.68 -9.15
N LEU A 347 11.15 -5.60 -8.53
CA LEU A 347 10.41 -6.66 -9.24
C LEU A 347 9.29 -6.12 -10.14
N GLN A 348 8.78 -4.92 -9.88
CA GLN A 348 7.79 -4.23 -10.71
C GLN A 348 8.40 -3.48 -11.91
N LYS A 349 9.71 -3.28 -11.95
CA LYS A 349 10.33 -2.55 -13.05
C LYS A 349 10.10 -3.26 -14.39
N CYS A 350 9.89 -2.47 -15.45
CA CYS A 350 9.85 -2.98 -16.82
C CYS A 350 11.27 -3.37 -17.24
N ALA A 351 11.40 -4.45 -17.99
CA ALA A 351 12.65 -4.74 -18.69
C ALA A 351 13.01 -3.57 -19.62
N LYS A 352 14.29 -3.16 -19.62
CA LYS A 352 14.77 -2.09 -20.51
C LYS A 352 14.63 -2.51 -21.97
N ASN A 353 15.07 -3.72 -22.28
CA ASN A 353 14.96 -4.33 -23.61
C ASN A 353 13.94 -5.46 -23.56
N THR A 354 13.06 -5.51 -24.56
CA THR A 354 12.05 -6.56 -24.67
C THR A 354 12.57 -7.60 -25.66
N GLU A 355 12.92 -8.78 -25.15
CA GLU A 355 13.34 -9.93 -25.96
C GLU A 355 12.12 -10.62 -26.59
N LYS A 356 12.33 -11.28 -27.71
CA LYS A 356 11.38 -12.21 -28.31
C LYS A 356 11.60 -13.62 -27.74
N ASN A 357 10.53 -14.39 -27.63
CA ASN A 357 10.61 -15.82 -27.32
C ASN A 357 10.84 -16.61 -28.60
N ASP A 358 11.05 -17.92 -28.45
CA ASP A 358 11.34 -18.85 -29.58
C ASP A 358 10.23 -18.86 -30.66
N LYS A 359 9.02 -18.40 -30.32
CA LYS A 359 7.88 -18.22 -31.24
C LYS A 359 7.80 -16.79 -31.82
N GLY A 360 8.85 -15.99 -31.73
CA GLY A 360 8.91 -14.61 -32.26
C GLY A 360 8.07 -13.59 -31.55
N LYS A 361 7.33 -13.94 -30.45
CA LYS A 361 6.49 -13.02 -29.68
C LYS A 361 7.31 -12.33 -28.61
N PHE A 362 7.08 -11.03 -28.39
CA PHE A 362 7.75 -10.28 -27.33
C PHE A 362 7.43 -10.84 -25.94
N LYS A 363 8.48 -11.08 -25.13
CA LYS A 363 8.36 -11.43 -23.72
C LYS A 363 7.68 -10.29 -22.95
N LYS A 364 7.00 -10.60 -21.84
CA LYS A 364 6.32 -9.58 -21.00
C LYS A 364 7.35 -8.61 -20.44
N LYS A 365 7.10 -7.30 -20.60
CA LYS A 365 7.94 -6.24 -20.02
C LYS A 365 8.00 -6.26 -18.49
N LYS A 366 6.98 -6.83 -17.83
CA LYS A 366 6.90 -6.99 -16.37
C LYS A 366 6.61 -8.46 -16.06
N ARG A 367 7.51 -9.14 -15.36
CA ARG A 367 7.33 -10.54 -14.97
C ARG A 367 6.29 -10.68 -13.86
N PHE A 368 6.43 -9.89 -12.77
CA PHE A 368 5.65 -10.03 -11.53
C PHE A 368 4.59 -8.93 -11.33
N GLY A 369 4.42 -8.00 -12.27
CA GLY A 369 3.55 -6.84 -12.11
C GLY A 369 2.09 -7.16 -11.80
N LYS A 370 1.54 -8.24 -12.38
CA LYS A 370 0.16 -8.68 -12.13
C LYS A 370 0.03 -9.34 -10.75
N SER A 371 0.94 -10.23 -10.39
CA SER A 371 0.95 -10.89 -9.09
C SER A 371 1.09 -9.87 -7.97
N LEU A 372 2.10 -9.01 -8.03
CA LEU A 372 2.32 -7.97 -7.02
C LEU A 372 1.16 -6.98 -6.91
N ALA A 373 0.49 -6.63 -8.04
CA ALA A 373 -0.69 -5.77 -7.99
C ALA A 373 -1.91 -6.44 -7.33
N ASN A 374 -2.08 -7.74 -7.54
CA ASN A 374 -3.21 -8.50 -6.99
C ASN A 374 -2.97 -8.91 -5.55
N LYS A 375 -1.77 -9.42 -5.23
CA LYS A 375 -1.43 -10.02 -3.94
C LYS A 375 -0.89 -8.99 -2.92
N ALA A 376 -0.24 -7.91 -3.37
CA ALA A 376 0.31 -6.81 -2.56
C ALA A 376 1.10 -7.26 -1.30
N PRO A 377 2.17 -8.06 -1.43
CA PRO A 377 2.93 -8.56 -0.27
C PRO A 377 3.50 -7.44 0.61
N SER A 378 3.97 -6.34 0.03
CA SER A 378 4.44 -5.17 0.77
C SER A 378 3.35 -4.55 1.67
N MET A 379 2.07 -4.64 1.29
CA MET A 379 0.96 -4.17 2.11
C MET A 379 0.79 -5.04 3.37
N LEU A 380 0.96 -6.37 3.25
CA LEU A 380 0.93 -7.27 4.40
C LEU A 380 2.03 -6.91 5.40
N LEU A 381 3.28 -6.76 4.95
CA LEU A 381 4.40 -6.38 5.82
C LEU A 381 4.15 -5.05 6.55
N THR A 382 3.60 -4.06 5.84
CA THR A 382 3.21 -2.77 6.47
C THR A 382 2.12 -2.94 7.53
N ILE A 383 1.18 -3.87 7.32
CA ILE A 383 0.11 -4.14 8.30
C ILE A 383 0.68 -4.85 9.52
N ILE A 384 1.57 -5.84 9.34
CA ILE A 384 2.25 -6.55 10.43
C ILE A 384 3.06 -5.56 11.27
N ASP A 385 3.93 -4.75 10.64
CA ASP A 385 4.76 -3.76 11.34
C ASP A 385 3.91 -2.75 12.12
N ARG A 386 2.80 -2.27 11.54
CA ARG A 386 1.86 -1.39 12.24
C ARG A 386 1.23 -2.06 13.46
N LYS A 387 0.82 -3.32 13.35
CA LYS A 387 0.20 -4.06 14.47
C LYS A 387 1.21 -4.36 15.58
N LEU A 388 2.42 -4.79 15.25
CA LEU A 388 3.52 -4.94 16.18
C LEU A 388 3.81 -3.62 16.91
N GLY A 389 3.79 -2.50 16.18
CA GLY A 389 4.00 -1.16 16.74
C GLY A 389 2.99 -0.76 17.83
N TYR A 390 1.77 -1.33 17.85
CA TYR A 390 0.81 -1.12 18.93
C TYR A 390 1.23 -1.76 20.25
N TYR A 391 2.12 -2.74 20.19
CA TYR A 391 2.68 -3.43 21.35
C TYR A 391 4.14 -3.02 21.67
N GLY A 392 4.65 -2.00 20.96
CA GLY A 392 6.03 -1.52 21.13
C GLY A 392 7.07 -2.29 20.33
N GLU A 393 6.65 -3.28 19.55
CA GLU A 393 7.49 -4.14 18.73
C GLU A 393 7.61 -3.63 17.28
N LYS A 394 8.48 -4.25 16.49
CA LYS A 394 8.69 -3.91 15.07
C LYS A 394 8.93 -5.18 14.26
N LEU A 395 8.58 -5.11 12.98
CA LEU A 395 8.99 -6.12 12.01
C LEU A 395 10.52 -6.05 11.81
N ILE A 396 11.20 -7.18 11.98
CA ILE A 396 12.66 -7.29 11.88
C ILE A 396 13.03 -7.70 10.45
N GLU A 397 13.62 -6.77 9.70
CA GLU A 397 14.06 -7.04 8.32
C GLU A 397 15.49 -7.58 8.29
N ILE A 398 15.67 -8.74 7.66
CA ILE A 398 16.95 -9.42 7.46
C ILE A 398 17.49 -9.10 6.07
N ASN A 399 18.80 -8.87 5.96
CA ASN A 399 19.43 -8.68 4.66
C ASN A 399 19.59 -10.01 3.92
N THR A 400 18.87 -10.17 2.82
CA THR A 400 18.88 -11.36 1.96
C THR A 400 20.27 -11.73 1.42
N PHE A 401 21.16 -10.75 1.24
CA PHE A 401 22.51 -11.00 0.71
C PHE A 401 23.46 -11.60 1.76
N ASP A 402 23.19 -11.33 3.04
CA ASP A 402 23.99 -11.84 4.15
C ASP A 402 23.48 -13.22 4.59
N ALA A 403 22.21 -13.33 4.94
CA ALA A 403 21.63 -14.54 5.51
C ALA A 403 21.44 -15.68 4.49
N LYS A 404 20.90 -15.41 3.29
CA LYS A 404 20.67 -16.40 2.22
C LYS A 404 19.91 -17.65 2.66
N ALA A 405 18.80 -17.51 3.39
CA ALA A 405 18.05 -18.61 3.99
C ALA A 405 17.69 -19.72 3.00
N SER A 406 17.34 -19.39 1.76
CA SER A 406 16.99 -20.39 0.73
C SER A 406 18.17 -21.27 0.26
N GLN A 407 19.40 -20.96 0.67
CA GLN A 407 20.64 -21.67 0.26
C GLN A 407 21.30 -22.40 1.43
N PHE A 408 20.99 -22.05 2.65
CA PHE A 408 21.64 -22.59 3.85
C PHE A 408 21.10 -23.97 4.22
N ASN A 409 22.00 -24.84 4.68
CA ASN A 409 21.72 -26.13 5.27
C ASN A 409 22.22 -26.14 6.74
N HIS A 410 21.33 -26.23 7.73
CA HIS A 410 21.72 -26.20 9.13
C HIS A 410 22.35 -27.51 9.61
N PHE A 411 22.15 -28.63 8.90
CA PHE A 411 22.73 -29.93 9.28
C PHE A 411 24.26 -29.98 9.09
N ASP A 412 24.79 -29.26 8.11
CA ASP A 412 26.23 -29.26 7.79
C ASP A 412 26.86 -27.86 7.73
N GLY A 413 26.05 -26.81 7.96
CA GLY A 413 26.50 -25.42 7.93
C GLY A 413 26.84 -24.87 6.54
N THR A 414 26.50 -25.59 5.46
CA THR A 414 26.89 -25.22 4.08
C THR A 414 25.84 -24.34 3.37
N TYR A 415 26.33 -23.60 2.36
CA TYR A 415 25.48 -22.82 1.46
C TYR A 415 25.51 -23.40 0.05
N THR A 416 24.39 -23.88 -0.44
CA THR A 416 24.24 -24.45 -1.79
C THR A 416 23.22 -23.68 -2.59
N LYS A 417 23.63 -23.12 -3.73
CA LYS A 417 22.73 -22.41 -4.64
C LYS A 417 21.82 -23.39 -5.37
N LYS A 418 20.51 -23.23 -5.18
CA LYS A 418 19.46 -24.07 -5.77
C LYS A 418 18.74 -23.35 -6.90
N SER A 419 18.22 -24.09 -7.90
CA SER A 419 17.41 -23.51 -8.96
C SER A 419 16.07 -23.00 -8.42
N LEU A 420 15.47 -21.99 -9.04
CA LEU A 420 14.16 -21.48 -8.65
C LEU A 420 13.02 -22.50 -8.87
N SER A 421 13.23 -23.47 -9.72
CA SER A 421 12.27 -24.56 -9.99
C SER A 421 12.31 -25.65 -8.93
N GLN A 422 13.39 -25.76 -8.18
CA GLN A 422 13.52 -26.75 -7.10
C GLN A 422 12.71 -26.29 -5.89
N ARG A 423 11.64 -27.02 -5.59
CA ARG A 423 10.70 -26.66 -4.49
C ARG A 423 10.93 -27.46 -3.23
N TRP A 424 11.67 -28.55 -3.34
CA TRP A 424 11.98 -29.45 -2.24
C TRP A 424 13.49 -29.53 -2.01
N ASN A 425 13.85 -29.56 -0.75
CA ASN A 425 15.20 -29.93 -0.29
C ASN A 425 15.18 -31.38 0.09
N ASP A 426 16.26 -32.09 -0.19
CA ASP A 426 16.53 -33.44 0.32
C ASP A 426 17.84 -33.39 1.10
N PHE A 427 17.74 -33.69 2.39
CA PHE A 427 18.88 -33.75 3.32
C PHE A 427 19.00 -35.21 3.84
N ASN A 428 19.75 -36.03 3.10
CA ASN A 428 19.96 -37.45 3.44
C ASN A 428 18.64 -38.22 3.65
N GLY A 429 17.67 -38.03 2.75
CA GLY A 429 16.36 -38.69 2.82
C GLY A 429 15.28 -37.88 3.56
N ILE A 430 15.64 -36.79 4.25
CA ILE A 430 14.66 -35.90 4.87
C ILE A 430 14.20 -34.85 3.82
N LYS A 431 12.97 -35.02 3.35
CA LYS A 431 12.38 -34.11 2.35
C LYS A 431 11.65 -32.94 2.99
N ILE A 432 12.05 -31.73 2.67
CA ILE A 432 11.49 -30.50 3.26
C ILE A 432 11.13 -29.50 2.15
N GLN A 433 9.93 -28.95 2.20
CA GLN A 433 9.50 -27.88 1.28
C GLN A 433 10.36 -26.62 1.50
N ARG A 434 10.96 -26.10 0.42
CA ARG A 434 12.00 -25.08 0.47
C ARG A 434 11.58 -23.78 1.18
N ASP A 435 10.38 -23.27 0.87
CA ASP A 435 9.95 -21.97 1.36
C ASP A 435 9.58 -22.07 2.88
N MET A 436 9.02 -23.20 3.33
CA MET A 436 8.79 -23.48 4.75
C MET A 436 10.10 -23.65 5.52
N TYR A 437 11.10 -24.30 4.90
CA TYR A 437 12.43 -24.43 5.51
C TYR A 437 13.15 -23.09 5.59
N SER A 438 13.02 -22.23 4.57
CA SER A 438 13.56 -20.85 4.63
C SER A 438 12.92 -20.06 5.77
N ALA A 439 11.60 -20.17 5.97
CA ALA A 439 10.91 -19.53 7.09
C ALA A 439 11.40 -20.05 8.45
N PHE A 440 11.66 -21.35 8.57
CA PHE A 440 12.25 -21.96 9.77
C PHE A 440 13.64 -21.41 10.08
N LEU A 441 14.50 -21.29 9.09
CA LEU A 441 15.83 -20.71 9.26
C LEU A 441 15.74 -19.22 9.66
N ILE A 442 14.86 -18.46 9.03
CA ILE A 442 14.59 -17.05 9.35
C ILE A 442 14.13 -16.89 10.81
N MET A 443 13.30 -17.80 11.32
CA MET A 443 12.87 -17.83 12.74
C MET A 443 14.05 -18.03 13.71
N ASN A 444 15.07 -18.76 13.28
CA ASN A 444 16.24 -19.12 14.08
C ASN A 444 17.50 -18.32 13.69
N ILE A 445 17.33 -17.08 13.25
CA ILE A 445 18.46 -16.19 12.96
C ILE A 445 19.10 -15.69 14.25
N ASN A 446 20.41 -15.50 14.23
CA ASN A 446 21.15 -14.90 15.34
C ASN A 446 20.83 -13.39 15.49
N ASP A 447 21.18 -12.83 16.64
CA ASP A 447 21.00 -11.41 16.96
C ASP A 447 21.75 -10.47 16.00
N ASP A 448 22.78 -10.96 15.30
CA ASP A 448 23.52 -10.24 14.28
C ASP A 448 22.73 -10.03 12.96
N LEU A 449 21.61 -10.73 12.81
CA LEU A 449 20.73 -10.79 11.62
C LEU A 449 21.47 -11.16 10.33
N LYS A 450 22.58 -11.92 10.43
CA LYS A 450 23.42 -12.34 9.28
C LYS A 450 23.66 -13.83 9.21
N SER A 451 23.65 -14.51 10.33
CA SER A 451 23.92 -15.93 10.46
C SER A 451 22.77 -16.64 11.16
N PHE A 452 22.65 -17.96 10.96
CA PHE A 452 21.64 -18.77 11.60
C PHE A 452 22.21 -19.46 12.85
N ASP A 453 21.41 -19.53 13.90
CA ASP A 453 21.72 -20.23 15.13
C ASP A 453 21.49 -21.74 14.93
N ILE A 454 22.60 -22.47 14.70
CA ILE A 454 22.56 -23.91 14.41
C ILE A 454 22.02 -24.70 15.61
N ASP A 455 22.38 -24.29 16.82
CA ASP A 455 21.95 -24.99 18.04
C ASP A 455 20.43 -24.85 18.22
N LYS A 456 19.87 -23.65 18.05
CA LYS A 456 18.42 -23.44 18.04
C LYS A 456 17.74 -24.16 16.88
N CYS A 457 18.36 -24.22 15.71
CA CYS A 457 17.83 -24.98 14.58
C CYS A 457 17.74 -26.46 14.94
N ASN A 458 18.79 -27.05 15.48
CA ASN A 458 18.81 -28.47 15.88
C ASN A 458 17.79 -28.78 16.97
N GLU A 459 17.71 -27.94 18.02
CA GLU A 459 16.75 -28.07 19.11
C GLU A 459 15.29 -28.04 18.62
N ARG A 460 14.98 -27.15 17.69
CA ARG A 460 13.62 -26.89 17.22
C ARG A 460 13.22 -27.73 16.00
N PHE A 461 14.16 -28.46 15.39
CA PHE A 461 13.96 -29.10 14.10
C PHE A 461 12.89 -30.21 14.14
N GLU A 462 12.89 -31.05 15.16
CA GLU A 462 11.92 -32.17 15.26
C GLU A 462 10.47 -31.65 15.29
N ASN A 463 10.21 -30.61 16.10
CA ASN A 463 8.90 -30.01 16.17
C ASN A 463 8.53 -29.32 14.84
N PHE A 464 9.48 -28.57 14.23
CA PHE A 464 9.27 -27.97 12.92
C PHE A 464 8.92 -29.04 11.87
N TYR A 465 9.66 -30.13 11.81
CA TYR A 465 9.45 -31.18 10.80
C TYR A 465 8.09 -31.89 10.99
N ARG A 466 7.66 -32.11 12.23
CA ARG A 466 6.31 -32.57 12.53
C ARG A 466 5.23 -31.64 12.02
N LEU A 467 5.34 -30.33 12.31
CA LEU A 467 4.39 -29.33 11.88
C LEU A 467 4.41 -29.14 10.33
N HIS A 468 5.60 -29.18 9.73
CA HIS A 468 5.79 -29.16 8.28
C HIS A 468 5.03 -30.31 7.61
N ASN A 469 5.14 -31.54 8.11
CA ASN A 469 4.47 -32.70 7.54
C ASN A 469 2.94 -32.59 7.67
N LEU A 470 2.42 -32.09 8.79
CA LEU A 470 0.99 -31.78 8.94
C LEU A 470 0.51 -30.76 7.91
N GLU A 471 1.31 -29.74 7.62
CA GLU A 471 0.96 -28.74 6.59
C GLU A 471 1.02 -29.35 5.18
N VAL A 472 2.01 -30.17 4.87
CA VAL A 472 2.10 -30.91 3.59
C VAL A 472 0.88 -31.81 3.41
N ASP A 473 0.47 -32.56 4.41
CA ASP A 473 -0.72 -33.43 4.36
C ASP A 473 -2.01 -32.60 4.13
N ARG A 474 -2.15 -31.46 4.82
CA ARG A 474 -3.26 -30.52 4.62
C ARG A 474 -3.35 -30.02 3.18
N LEU A 475 -2.22 -29.86 2.53
CA LEU A 475 -2.14 -29.31 1.18
C LEU A 475 -2.34 -30.38 0.10
N THR A 476 -1.79 -31.56 0.27
CA THR A 476 -1.96 -32.69 -0.66
C THR A 476 -3.42 -33.17 -0.74
N GLY A 477 -4.18 -33.04 0.34
CA GLY A 477 -5.63 -33.30 0.38
C GLY A 477 -6.50 -32.29 -0.39
N LYS A 478 -5.94 -31.14 -0.86
CA LYS A 478 -6.68 -30.09 -1.59
C LYS A 478 -6.35 -30.09 -3.08
N LYS A 479 -7.29 -30.48 -3.92
CA LYS A 479 -7.16 -30.66 -5.39
C LYS A 479 -6.75 -29.42 -6.23
N ASN A 480 -6.48 -28.23 -5.69
CA ASN A 480 -6.31 -26.99 -6.49
C ASN A 480 -5.21 -26.03 -6.01
N LEU A 481 -4.00 -26.50 -5.79
CA LEU A 481 -2.90 -25.67 -5.31
C LEU A 481 -1.72 -25.56 -6.30
N SER A 482 -2.00 -25.24 -7.56
CA SER A 482 -0.99 -25.03 -8.61
C SER A 482 -0.01 -23.87 -8.34
N SER A 483 -0.30 -22.97 -7.39
CA SER A 483 0.59 -21.84 -7.03
C SER A 483 1.55 -22.16 -5.90
N ILE A 484 1.29 -23.18 -5.09
CA ILE A 484 2.10 -23.53 -3.89
C ILE A 484 3.15 -24.59 -4.23
N ALA A 485 3.07 -25.23 -5.40
CA ALA A 485 4.04 -26.22 -5.90
C ALA A 485 4.48 -27.26 -4.84
N ILE A 486 3.49 -28.03 -4.35
CA ILE A 486 3.70 -29.24 -3.55
C ILE A 486 3.56 -30.45 -4.42
#